data_581ec96074421597d03bb2ee1d33cde1
#
_entry.id   581ec96074421597d03bb2ee1d33cde1
#
_cell.length_a   1.000
_cell.length_b   1.000
_cell.length_c   1.000
_cell.angle_alpha   90.00
_cell.angle_beta   90.00
_cell.angle_gamma   90.00
#
_symmetry.space_group_name_H-M   'P 1'
#
loop_
_entity.id
_entity.type
_entity.pdbx_description
1 polymer ?
#
loop_
_entity_poly.entity_id
_entity_poly.type
_entity_poly.pdbx_seq_one_letter_code
_entity_poly.pdbx_strand_id
1 'polypeptide(L)'
;MTARNAHQPRRAERLPRLGLTIAALLLTIPAEAQTDRNRRLTPEQLDTMQQRHPGLAGALDPANLAKPRPTPPFNMTGTWFVDLSEGFNKFRFGPPYPEFLEAGQKALAEGEATRARGENYRDSIGQCYPAGMPMIMTRVWPIMFIQMPTAIYMVAGFTNSFRTIYLDGRAHTDPDIYVPTYNGESIGHWEGDTLVVDTQGFETDHHWIDTGLPISDQFHMIERIRMINGGNTLEIEYIMTDPQNWKGAWRNTKRWDRVTEADIGEVECTEARNANLPGTDRGQQTLDEREEKK
;
A
#
# COMPACT_ATOMS: atom_id res chain seq x y z
N MET A 1 83.59 -10.66 -32.19
CA MET A 1 83.77 -12.08 -32.56
C MET A 1 82.46 -12.78 -32.30
N THR A 2 81.70 -12.81 -33.18
CA THR A 2 80.75 -13.55 -34.03
C THR A 2 80.69 -15.05 -33.73
N ALA A 3 79.56 -15.54 -33.38
CA ALA A 3 79.16 -16.91 -33.70
C ALA A 3 77.66 -16.94 -34.01
N ARG A 4 77.36 -17.16 -35.26
CA ARG A 4 75.99 -17.45 -35.80
C ARG A 4 75.63 -18.89 -35.44
N ASN A 5 74.51 -19.15 -34.91
CA ASN A 5 73.91 -20.47 -34.89
C ASN A 5 72.71 -20.50 -35.81
N ALA A 6 72.79 -21.37 -36.78
CA ALA A 6 71.80 -21.68 -37.79
C ALA A 6 70.66 -22.49 -37.19
N HIS A 7 69.42 -22.05 -37.37
CA HIS A 7 68.23 -22.84 -37.03
C HIS A 7 67.75 -23.57 -38.28
N GLN A 8 67.73 -24.88 -38.21
CA GLN A 8 67.11 -25.77 -39.20
C GLN A 8 65.56 -25.73 -39.00
N PRO A 9 64.77 -25.72 -40.07
CA PRO A 9 63.30 -25.76 -39.94
C PRO A 9 62.85 -27.22 -39.68
N ARG A 10 62.03 -27.36 -38.60
CA ARG A 10 61.32 -28.60 -38.33
C ARG A 10 60.13 -28.75 -39.26
N ARG A 11 60.02 -29.91 -39.90
CA ARG A 11 58.94 -30.36 -40.73
C ARG A 11 57.66 -30.36 -39.88
N ALA A 12 56.62 -29.65 -40.34
CA ALA A 12 55.25 -29.70 -39.79
C ALA A 12 54.56 -30.99 -40.22
N GLU A 13 54.30 -31.88 -39.28
CA GLU A 13 53.38 -33.01 -39.49
C GLU A 13 51.97 -32.51 -39.63
N ARG A 14 51.29 -32.87 -40.72
CA ARG A 14 49.88 -32.58 -40.99
C ARG A 14 49.05 -33.56 -40.22
N LEU A 15 48.37 -33.10 -39.16
CA LEU A 15 47.28 -33.83 -38.50
C LEU A 15 46.03 -33.82 -39.39
N PRO A 16 45.27 -34.92 -39.46
CA PRO A 16 44.07 -34.97 -40.24
C PRO A 16 42.99 -34.08 -39.63
N ARG A 17 42.38 -33.25 -40.45
CA ARG A 17 41.18 -32.45 -40.07
C ARG A 17 40.00 -33.38 -39.85
N LEU A 18 39.69 -33.71 -38.59
CA LEU A 18 38.40 -34.25 -38.21
C LEU A 18 37.36 -33.12 -38.39
N GLY A 19 36.55 -33.25 -39.42
CA GLY A 19 35.40 -32.36 -39.62
C GLY A 19 34.37 -32.62 -38.53
N LEU A 20 34.31 -31.71 -37.53
CA LEU A 20 33.21 -31.67 -36.57
C LEU A 20 32.02 -31.03 -37.26
N THR A 21 31.11 -31.84 -37.80
CA THR A 21 29.78 -31.39 -38.21
C THR A 21 29.00 -31.11 -36.94
N ILE A 22 28.94 -29.83 -36.56
CA ILE A 22 27.97 -29.35 -35.55
C ILE A 22 26.61 -29.42 -36.20
N ALA A 23 25.87 -30.50 -35.92
CA ALA A 23 24.43 -30.53 -36.17
C ALA A 23 23.79 -29.48 -35.26
N ALA A 24 23.43 -28.35 -35.85
CA ALA A 24 22.59 -27.36 -35.17
C ALA A 24 21.23 -28.02 -34.92
N LEU A 25 21.03 -28.52 -33.71
CA LEU A 25 19.70 -28.90 -33.22
C LEU A 25 18.92 -27.58 -33.09
N LEU A 26 18.23 -27.21 -34.14
CA LEU A 26 17.15 -26.24 -34.07
C LEU A 26 16.08 -26.86 -33.18
N LEU A 27 16.12 -26.51 -31.90
CA LEU A 27 15.01 -26.72 -30.99
C LEU A 27 13.83 -25.90 -31.55
N THR A 28 13.04 -26.52 -32.39
CA THR A 28 11.74 -25.98 -32.77
C THR A 28 10.87 -26.00 -31.51
N ILE A 29 10.76 -24.85 -30.84
CA ILE A 29 9.76 -24.65 -29.81
C ILE A 29 8.41 -24.89 -30.52
N PRO A 30 7.60 -25.86 -30.05
CA PRO A 30 6.34 -26.13 -30.70
C PRO A 30 5.51 -24.86 -30.73
N ALA A 31 4.83 -24.60 -31.85
CA ALA A 31 3.99 -23.41 -32.07
C ALA A 31 2.93 -23.22 -30.97
N GLU A 32 2.54 -24.31 -30.30
CA GLU A 32 1.64 -24.28 -29.14
C GLU A 32 2.22 -23.53 -27.93
N ALA A 33 3.54 -23.53 -27.72
CA ALA A 33 4.16 -22.76 -26.64
C ALA A 33 4.20 -21.24 -26.92
N GLN A 34 4.03 -20.84 -28.17
CA GLN A 34 4.01 -19.42 -28.59
C GLN A 34 2.58 -18.82 -28.52
N THR A 35 1.54 -19.64 -28.65
CA THR A 35 0.15 -19.21 -28.57
C THR A 35 -0.31 -18.93 -27.13
N ASP A 36 0.38 -19.46 -26.12
CA ASP A 36 0.00 -19.30 -24.71
C ASP A 36 0.40 -17.93 -24.11
N ARG A 37 1.29 -17.18 -24.75
CA ARG A 37 1.69 -15.83 -24.27
C ARG A 37 0.61 -14.77 -24.45
N ASN A 38 -0.33 -15.00 -25.35
CA ASN A 38 -1.47 -14.09 -25.58
C ASN A 38 -2.79 -14.65 -25.01
N ARG A 39 -2.72 -15.73 -24.26
CA ARG A 39 -3.90 -16.31 -23.63
C ARG A 39 -4.41 -15.38 -22.54
N ARG A 40 -5.67 -14.98 -22.63
CA ARG A 40 -6.35 -14.30 -21.54
C ARG A 40 -6.29 -15.20 -20.31
N LEU A 41 -6.07 -14.58 -19.14
CA LEU A 41 -6.10 -15.29 -17.87
C LEU A 41 -7.39 -16.10 -17.76
N THR A 42 -7.28 -17.32 -17.27
CA THR A 42 -8.47 -18.14 -17.01
C THR A 42 -9.28 -17.54 -15.85
N PRO A 43 -10.57 -17.86 -15.73
CA PRO A 43 -11.36 -17.45 -14.57
C PRO A 43 -10.68 -17.81 -13.23
N GLU A 44 -10.11 -19.01 -13.12
CA GLU A 44 -9.36 -19.44 -11.93
C GLU A 44 -8.13 -18.56 -11.66
N GLN A 45 -7.37 -18.19 -12.69
CA GLN A 45 -6.23 -17.27 -12.54
C GLN A 45 -6.69 -15.88 -12.14
N LEU A 46 -7.83 -15.42 -12.67
CA LEU A 46 -8.45 -14.16 -12.27
C LEU A 46 -8.97 -14.20 -10.83
N ASP A 47 -9.46 -15.35 -10.36
CA ASP A 47 -9.96 -15.52 -8.99
C ASP A 47 -8.84 -15.44 -7.94
N THR A 48 -7.60 -15.72 -8.31
CA THR A 48 -6.44 -15.53 -7.44
C THR A 48 -5.97 -14.06 -7.36
N MET A 49 -6.45 -13.20 -8.25
CA MET A 49 -6.12 -11.77 -8.24
C MET A 49 -7.03 -11.05 -7.25
N GLN A 50 -6.41 -10.38 -6.30
CA GLN A 50 -7.13 -9.55 -5.34
C GLN A 50 -7.91 -8.42 -6.04
N GLN A 51 -9.01 -7.98 -5.43
CA GLN A 51 -9.85 -6.86 -5.91
C GLN A 51 -10.51 -7.10 -7.27
N ARG A 52 -10.98 -8.30 -7.50
CA ARG A 52 -11.79 -8.60 -8.67
C ARG A 52 -13.22 -8.08 -8.49
N HIS A 53 -13.70 -7.33 -9.48
CA HIS A 53 -15.10 -6.93 -9.58
C HIS A 53 -15.76 -7.75 -10.69
N PRO A 54 -16.50 -8.81 -10.38
CA PRO A 54 -17.11 -9.67 -11.40
C PRO A 54 -17.98 -8.87 -12.37
N GLY A 55 -17.79 -9.08 -13.66
CA GLY A 55 -18.56 -8.42 -14.72
C GLY A 55 -18.19 -6.96 -15.00
N LEU A 56 -17.23 -6.39 -14.28
CA LEU A 56 -16.76 -5.02 -14.55
C LEU A 56 -15.38 -5.02 -15.23
N ALA A 57 -15.19 -4.07 -16.12
CA ALA A 57 -13.86 -3.77 -16.66
C ALA A 57 -12.97 -3.18 -15.56
N GLY A 58 -11.67 -3.45 -15.60
CA GLY A 58 -10.71 -2.81 -14.72
C GLY A 58 -10.72 -1.27 -14.86
N ALA A 59 -10.31 -0.57 -13.81
CA ALA A 59 -10.26 0.89 -13.86
C ALA A 59 -9.34 1.42 -14.99
N LEU A 60 -8.27 0.70 -15.30
CA LEU A 60 -7.33 1.07 -16.37
C LEU A 60 -7.63 0.38 -17.71
N ASP A 61 -8.76 -0.33 -17.83
CA ASP A 61 -9.16 -0.89 -19.12
C ASP A 61 -9.35 0.24 -20.15
N PRO A 62 -8.76 0.14 -21.36
CA PRO A 62 -8.86 1.18 -22.38
C PRO A 62 -10.29 1.56 -22.74
N ALA A 63 -11.21 0.60 -22.79
CA ALA A 63 -12.62 0.87 -23.06
C ALA A 63 -13.32 1.59 -21.90
N ASN A 64 -12.90 1.33 -20.65
CA ASN A 64 -13.39 2.06 -19.48
C ASN A 64 -12.84 3.49 -19.46
N LEU A 65 -11.55 3.68 -19.72
CA LEU A 65 -10.90 4.99 -19.79
C LEU A 65 -11.50 5.89 -20.90
N ALA A 66 -11.88 5.30 -22.01
CA ALA A 66 -12.44 6.02 -23.16
C ALA A 66 -13.89 6.53 -22.96
N LYS A 67 -14.59 6.08 -21.91
CA LYS A 67 -15.97 6.55 -21.66
C LYS A 67 -15.96 8.03 -21.28
N PRO A 68 -16.83 8.85 -21.89
CA PRO A 68 -16.99 10.26 -21.49
C PRO A 68 -17.37 10.39 -20.01
N ARG A 69 -16.71 11.31 -19.32
CA ARG A 69 -16.98 11.65 -17.91
C ARG A 69 -16.92 13.16 -17.70
N PRO A 70 -17.67 13.70 -16.72
CA PRO A 70 -17.49 15.08 -16.32
C PRO A 70 -16.05 15.37 -15.92
N THR A 71 -15.58 16.57 -16.24
CA THR A 71 -14.27 17.02 -15.77
C THR A 71 -14.28 17.16 -14.24
N PRO A 72 -13.33 16.55 -13.53
CA PRO A 72 -13.23 16.72 -12.09
C PRO A 72 -13.03 18.19 -11.71
N PRO A 73 -13.59 18.67 -10.58
CA PRO A 73 -13.41 20.04 -10.11
C PRO A 73 -11.94 20.40 -9.82
N PHE A 74 -11.14 19.40 -9.43
CA PHE A 74 -9.71 19.55 -9.23
C PHE A 74 -8.97 18.26 -9.58
N ASN A 75 -7.65 18.37 -9.70
CA ASN A 75 -6.74 17.25 -9.89
C ASN A 75 -5.77 17.19 -8.70
N MET A 76 -5.87 16.11 -7.91
CA MET A 76 -5.02 15.90 -6.74
C MET A 76 -3.71 15.17 -7.05
N THR A 77 -3.41 14.89 -8.31
CA THR A 77 -2.13 14.26 -8.70
C THR A 77 -0.97 15.08 -8.15
N GLY A 78 -0.06 14.40 -7.47
CA GLY A 78 1.13 14.99 -6.86
C GLY A 78 1.47 14.35 -5.53
N THR A 79 2.56 14.85 -4.93
CA THR A 79 3.03 14.44 -3.61
C THR A 79 2.54 15.43 -2.56
N TRP A 80 2.12 14.88 -1.42
CA TRP A 80 1.51 15.63 -0.33
C TRP A 80 2.13 15.21 0.99
N PHE A 81 2.29 16.17 1.90
CA PHE A 81 2.78 15.92 3.24
C PHE A 81 1.81 16.49 4.26
N VAL A 82 1.62 15.78 5.37
CA VAL A 82 0.68 16.20 6.40
C VAL A 82 1.08 17.56 7.00
N ASP A 83 0.11 18.45 7.15
CA ASP A 83 0.31 19.73 7.83
C ASP A 83 0.55 19.51 9.33
N LEU A 84 1.73 19.85 9.80
CA LEU A 84 2.15 19.74 11.19
C LEU A 84 2.15 21.10 11.91
N SER A 85 1.66 22.16 11.29
CA SER A 85 1.69 23.52 11.84
C SER A 85 0.96 23.65 13.17
N GLU A 86 -0.08 22.84 13.40
CA GLU A 86 -0.81 22.77 14.66
C GLU A 86 -0.22 21.76 15.67
N GLY A 87 0.93 21.18 15.37
CA GLY A 87 1.67 20.24 16.21
C GLY A 87 1.32 18.76 15.97
N PHE A 88 2.19 17.88 16.48
CA PHE A 88 2.12 16.45 16.24
C PHE A 88 0.80 15.78 16.67
N ASN A 89 0.12 16.32 17.68
CA ASN A 89 -1.13 15.73 18.15
C ASN A 89 -2.30 15.93 17.18
N LYS A 90 -2.19 16.87 16.25
CA LYS A 90 -3.25 17.19 15.29
C LYS A 90 -3.29 16.28 14.08
N PHE A 91 -2.20 15.62 13.74
CA PHE A 91 -2.21 14.64 12.65
C PHE A 91 -2.79 13.28 13.07
N ARG A 92 -2.91 13.02 14.38
CA ARG A 92 -3.56 11.80 14.89
C ARG A 92 -5.08 11.94 14.87
N PHE A 93 -5.79 10.82 14.93
CA PHE A 93 -7.22 10.83 15.21
C PHE A 93 -7.42 11.06 16.70
N GLY A 94 -7.75 12.25 17.06
CA GLY A 94 -7.81 12.74 18.44
C GLY A 94 -9.14 13.38 18.80
N PRO A 95 -9.16 14.15 19.91
CA PRO A 95 -10.39 14.79 20.39
C PRO A 95 -11.00 15.76 19.36
N PRO A 96 -12.35 15.94 19.38
CA PRO A 96 -13.24 15.25 20.30
C PRO A 96 -13.40 13.77 19.95
N TYR A 97 -13.31 12.91 20.97
CA TYR A 97 -13.56 11.50 20.81
C TYR A 97 -15.06 11.21 20.80
N PRO A 98 -15.52 10.14 20.12
CA PRO A 98 -16.90 9.68 20.25
C PRO A 98 -17.14 9.08 21.64
N GLU A 99 -18.41 8.82 21.96
CA GLU A 99 -18.76 8.02 23.14
C GLU A 99 -18.38 6.55 22.89
N PHE A 100 -17.28 6.11 23.48
CA PHE A 100 -16.83 4.71 23.36
C PHE A 100 -17.75 3.74 24.09
N LEU A 101 -18.06 2.63 23.44
CA LEU A 101 -18.75 1.50 24.03
C LEU A 101 -17.74 0.63 24.80
N GLU A 102 -18.24 -0.39 25.50
CA GLU A 102 -17.44 -1.25 26.36
C GLU A 102 -16.20 -1.83 25.67
N ALA A 103 -16.34 -2.31 24.44
CA ALA A 103 -15.22 -2.85 23.66
C ALA A 103 -14.14 -1.80 23.39
N GLY A 104 -14.54 -0.61 22.92
CA GLY A 104 -13.63 0.50 22.68
C GLY A 104 -12.96 1.01 23.96
N GLN A 105 -13.71 1.13 25.05
CA GLN A 105 -13.18 1.54 26.37
C GLN A 105 -12.14 0.54 26.87
N LYS A 106 -12.42 -0.77 26.76
CA LYS A 106 -11.51 -1.83 27.16
C LYS A 106 -10.21 -1.78 26.35
N ALA A 107 -10.30 -1.62 25.03
CA ALA A 107 -9.13 -1.54 24.16
C ALA A 107 -8.24 -0.33 24.51
N LEU A 108 -8.86 0.84 24.74
CA LEU A 108 -8.12 2.05 25.15
C LEU A 108 -7.43 1.87 26.51
N ALA A 109 -8.14 1.30 27.49
CA ALA A 109 -7.60 1.05 28.83
C ALA A 109 -6.42 0.05 28.78
N GLU A 110 -6.50 -0.99 27.96
CA GLU A 110 -5.38 -1.93 27.73
C GLU A 110 -4.16 -1.22 27.13
N GLY A 111 -4.39 -0.36 26.12
CA GLY A 111 -3.34 0.43 25.52
C GLY A 111 -2.65 1.38 26.51
N GLU A 112 -3.43 2.03 27.40
CA GLU A 112 -2.90 2.90 28.45
C GLU A 112 -2.11 2.10 29.50
N ALA A 113 -2.65 0.97 29.94
CA ALA A 113 -1.98 0.10 30.91
C ALA A 113 -0.65 -0.44 30.36
N THR A 114 -0.59 -0.81 29.10
CA THR A 114 0.62 -1.29 28.42
C THR A 114 1.67 -0.18 28.38
N ARG A 115 1.29 1.03 27.99
CA ARG A 115 2.22 2.19 28.00
C ARG A 115 2.70 2.53 29.42
N ALA A 116 1.82 2.44 30.40
CA ALA A 116 2.18 2.71 31.81
C ALA A 116 3.22 1.72 32.36
N ARG A 117 3.30 0.51 31.82
CA ARG A 117 4.34 -0.48 32.14
C ARG A 117 5.65 -0.23 31.38
N GLY A 118 5.72 0.79 30.53
CA GLY A 118 6.87 1.04 29.66
C GLY A 118 6.97 0.12 28.45
N GLU A 119 5.94 -0.70 28.24
CA GLU A 119 5.82 -1.55 27.07
C GLU A 119 5.26 -0.75 25.90
N ASN A 120 5.71 -1.03 24.69
CA ASN A 120 5.04 -0.49 23.52
C ASN A 120 3.75 -1.30 23.31
N TYR A 121 2.64 -0.59 23.31
CA TYR A 121 1.38 -1.18 22.90
C TYR A 121 1.57 -1.73 21.47
N ARG A 122 1.15 -2.97 21.25
CA ARG A 122 1.38 -3.70 19.98
C ARG A 122 1.12 -2.81 18.79
N ASP A 123 2.18 -2.27 18.23
CA ASP A 123 2.13 -1.58 16.94
C ASP A 123 2.27 -2.65 15.87
N SER A 124 1.16 -3.00 15.24
CA SER A 124 1.13 -3.95 14.12
C SER A 124 2.13 -3.58 13.01
N ILE A 125 2.40 -2.29 12.85
CA ILE A 125 3.37 -1.77 11.89
C ILE A 125 4.80 -2.19 12.26
N GLY A 126 5.14 -2.24 13.54
CA GLY A 126 6.42 -2.76 14.02
C GLY A 126 6.66 -4.22 13.62
N GLN A 127 5.59 -4.97 13.41
CA GLN A 127 5.60 -6.35 12.92
C GLN A 127 5.40 -6.45 11.39
N CYS A 128 5.49 -5.34 10.67
CA CYS A 128 5.29 -5.23 9.23
C CYS A 128 3.88 -5.54 8.72
N TYR A 129 2.87 -5.51 9.59
CA TYR A 129 1.49 -5.45 9.09
C TYR A 129 1.24 -4.12 8.40
N PRO A 130 0.46 -4.08 7.33
CA PRO A 130 0.08 -2.83 6.68
C PRO A 130 -0.62 -1.90 7.67
N ALA A 131 -0.29 -0.61 7.62
CA ALA A 131 -1.00 0.37 8.45
C ALA A 131 -2.50 0.43 8.10
N GLY A 132 -2.81 0.34 6.82
CA GLY A 132 -4.18 0.43 6.32
C GLY A 132 -4.82 1.80 6.54
N MET A 133 -6.04 1.97 6.00
CA MET A 133 -6.85 3.14 6.28
C MET A 133 -7.65 2.92 7.58
N PRO A 134 -7.81 3.91 8.44
CA PRO A 134 -7.30 5.28 8.33
C PRO A 134 -5.91 5.50 8.94
N MET A 135 -5.30 4.48 9.57
CA MET A 135 -4.06 4.62 10.33
C MET A 135 -2.91 5.17 9.50
N ILE A 136 -2.82 4.81 8.21
CA ILE A 136 -1.79 5.31 7.30
C ILE A 136 -1.79 6.85 7.21
N MET A 137 -2.96 7.48 7.39
CA MET A 137 -3.13 8.94 7.38
C MET A 137 -2.69 9.61 8.68
N THR A 138 -2.21 8.84 9.66
CA THR A 138 -1.60 9.33 10.90
C THR A 138 -0.08 9.15 10.91
N ARG A 139 0.51 8.87 9.76
CA ARG A 139 1.96 8.72 9.63
C ARG A 139 2.58 9.98 9.03
N VAL A 140 3.71 10.39 9.59
CA VAL A 140 4.47 11.57 9.14
C VAL A 140 5.36 11.16 7.97
N TRP A 141 4.70 10.77 6.88
CA TRP A 141 5.32 10.33 5.64
C TRP A 141 4.55 10.92 4.45
N PRO A 142 5.22 11.21 3.34
CA PRO A 142 4.54 11.73 2.16
C PRO A 142 3.58 10.69 1.59
N ILE A 143 2.50 11.17 1.00
CA ILE A 143 1.59 10.40 0.17
C ILE A 143 1.56 10.97 -1.23
N MET A 144 1.43 10.11 -2.21
CA MET A 144 1.29 10.51 -3.62
C MET A 144 -0.08 10.06 -4.12
N PHE A 145 -0.75 10.95 -4.83
CA PHE A 145 -1.95 10.60 -5.58
C PHE A 145 -1.68 10.67 -7.08
N ILE A 146 -2.25 9.72 -7.81
CA ILE A 146 -2.31 9.70 -9.27
C ILE A 146 -3.79 9.63 -9.65
N GLN A 147 -4.34 10.73 -10.14
CA GLN A 147 -5.75 10.81 -10.51
C GLN A 147 -5.94 10.49 -11.98
N MET A 148 -6.70 9.44 -12.25
CA MET A 148 -7.16 9.03 -13.57
C MET A 148 -8.67 9.29 -13.70
N PRO A 149 -9.25 9.26 -14.91
CA PRO A 149 -10.70 9.44 -15.07
C PRO A 149 -11.57 8.41 -14.37
N THR A 150 -11.02 7.25 -14.09
CA THR A 150 -11.73 6.05 -13.58
C THR A 150 -11.37 5.69 -12.15
N ALA A 151 -10.24 6.18 -11.67
CA ALA A 151 -9.76 5.89 -10.31
C ALA A 151 -8.71 6.91 -9.87
N ILE A 152 -8.53 7.01 -8.56
CA ILE A 152 -7.39 7.67 -7.94
C ILE A 152 -6.57 6.61 -7.24
N TYR A 153 -5.27 6.60 -7.52
CA TYR A 153 -4.31 5.73 -6.87
C TYR A 153 -3.55 6.54 -5.83
N MET A 154 -3.57 6.05 -4.59
CA MET A 154 -2.78 6.58 -3.49
C MET A 154 -1.62 5.64 -3.22
N VAL A 155 -0.42 6.19 -3.18
CA VAL A 155 0.78 5.50 -2.71
C VAL A 155 1.27 6.25 -1.49
N ALA A 156 1.34 5.58 -0.35
CA ALA A 156 1.92 6.15 0.85
C ALA A 156 3.41 5.80 0.91
N GLY A 157 4.27 6.78 1.20
CA GLY A 157 5.71 6.55 1.36
C GLY A 157 6.05 5.66 2.55
N PHE A 158 5.13 5.52 3.51
CA PHE A 158 5.29 4.59 4.61
C PHE A 158 4.91 3.17 4.15
N THR A 159 5.88 2.25 4.14
CA THR A 159 5.74 0.84 3.74
C THR A 159 5.11 0.64 2.34
N ASN A 160 5.20 1.62 1.47
CA ASN A 160 4.66 1.61 0.10
C ASN A 160 3.20 1.11 0.02
N SER A 161 2.37 1.53 0.99
CA SER A 161 0.96 1.17 1.01
C SER A 161 0.24 1.73 -0.22
N PHE A 162 -0.54 0.88 -0.87
CA PHE A 162 -1.24 1.21 -2.10
C PHE A 162 -2.76 1.13 -1.89
N ARG A 163 -3.48 2.16 -2.33
CA ARG A 163 -4.96 2.22 -2.26
C ARG A 163 -5.53 2.67 -3.59
N THR A 164 -6.62 2.05 -4.01
CA THR A 164 -7.39 2.48 -5.18
C THR A 164 -8.73 3.06 -4.73
N ILE A 165 -9.07 4.25 -5.21
CA ILE A 165 -10.38 4.86 -5.06
C ILE A 165 -11.04 4.85 -6.44
N TYR A 166 -12.09 4.06 -6.62
CA TYR A 166 -12.76 3.93 -7.91
C TYR A 166 -13.71 5.11 -8.17
N LEU A 167 -13.65 5.68 -9.37
CA LEU A 167 -14.45 6.83 -9.82
C LEU A 167 -15.36 6.50 -11.02
N ASP A 168 -15.45 5.26 -11.41
CA ASP A 168 -16.12 4.83 -12.64
C ASP A 168 -17.61 4.48 -12.43
N GLY A 169 -18.15 4.79 -11.25
CA GLY A 169 -19.57 4.61 -10.92
C GLY A 169 -19.93 3.19 -10.53
N ARG A 170 -18.93 2.34 -10.24
CA ARG A 170 -19.21 1.00 -9.71
C ARG A 170 -19.80 1.08 -8.29
N ALA A 171 -20.58 0.08 -7.94
CA ALA A 171 -21.00 -0.13 -6.55
C ALA A 171 -19.92 -0.90 -5.78
N HIS A 172 -20.02 -0.94 -4.46
CA HIS A 172 -19.20 -1.84 -3.64
C HIS A 172 -19.43 -3.32 -4.04
N THR A 173 -18.39 -4.08 -3.92
CA THR A 173 -18.45 -5.55 -4.15
C THR A 173 -19.37 -6.17 -3.12
N ASP A 174 -20.12 -7.19 -3.56
CA ASP A 174 -21.00 -7.95 -2.66
C ASP A 174 -20.17 -8.49 -1.49
N PRO A 175 -20.60 -8.25 -0.25
CA PRO A 175 -19.90 -8.75 0.94
C PRO A 175 -19.64 -10.25 0.94
N ASP A 176 -20.49 -11.05 0.30
CA ASP A 176 -20.34 -12.51 0.23
C ASP A 176 -19.14 -12.96 -0.62
N ILE A 177 -18.62 -12.08 -1.47
CA ILE A 177 -17.49 -12.38 -2.37
C ILE A 177 -16.30 -11.41 -2.17
N TYR A 178 -16.46 -10.40 -1.35
CA TYR A 178 -15.41 -9.43 -1.06
C TYR A 178 -14.37 -10.03 -0.11
N VAL A 179 -13.10 -9.81 -0.43
CA VAL A 179 -11.99 -10.17 0.47
C VAL A 179 -11.53 -8.92 1.19
N PRO A 180 -11.67 -8.84 2.53
CA PRO A 180 -11.23 -7.69 3.31
C PRO A 180 -9.76 -7.35 3.08
N THR A 181 -9.46 -6.05 3.08
CA THR A 181 -8.09 -5.54 2.93
C THR A 181 -7.81 -4.43 3.94
N TYR A 182 -6.55 -4.16 4.25
CA TYR A 182 -6.18 -3.09 5.18
C TYR A 182 -6.59 -1.69 4.71
N ASN A 183 -6.71 -1.46 3.41
CA ASN A 183 -7.19 -0.18 2.88
C ASN A 183 -8.69 -0.17 2.58
N GLY A 184 -9.37 -1.30 2.76
CA GLY A 184 -10.78 -1.46 2.39
C GLY A 184 -11.01 -1.33 0.89
N GLU A 185 -12.28 -1.35 0.49
CA GLU A 185 -12.73 -1.01 -0.86
C GLU A 185 -13.26 0.43 -0.86
N SER A 186 -12.69 1.27 -1.72
CA SER A 186 -13.00 2.70 -1.76
C SER A 186 -13.67 3.07 -3.07
N ILE A 187 -14.85 3.69 -2.99
CA ILE A 187 -15.61 4.21 -4.11
C ILE A 187 -15.82 5.70 -3.95
N GLY A 188 -15.47 6.47 -4.98
CA GLY A 188 -15.56 7.91 -4.94
C GLY A 188 -16.55 8.47 -5.95
N HIS A 189 -17.16 9.60 -5.60
CA HIS A 189 -17.95 10.43 -6.49
C HIS A 189 -17.80 11.91 -6.15
N TRP A 190 -18.15 12.77 -7.10
CA TRP A 190 -18.04 14.21 -6.94
C TRP A 190 -19.35 14.81 -6.48
N GLU A 191 -19.32 15.60 -5.41
CA GLU A 191 -20.41 16.47 -4.94
C GLU A 191 -19.97 17.93 -5.02
N GLY A 192 -20.30 18.60 -6.11
CA GLY A 192 -19.81 19.95 -6.35
C GLY A 192 -18.28 19.96 -6.44
N ASP A 193 -17.62 20.69 -5.54
CA ASP A 193 -16.15 20.80 -5.43
C ASP A 193 -15.53 19.80 -4.43
N THR A 194 -16.28 18.83 -3.98
CA THR A 194 -15.88 17.86 -2.97
C THR A 194 -15.84 16.45 -3.57
N LEU A 195 -14.72 15.77 -3.43
CA LEU A 195 -14.64 14.33 -3.66
C LEU A 195 -15.13 13.61 -2.38
N VAL A 196 -16.19 12.84 -2.50
CA VAL A 196 -16.71 11.98 -1.42
C VAL A 196 -16.24 10.56 -1.71
N VAL A 197 -15.56 9.94 -0.74
CA VAL A 197 -15.07 8.59 -0.83
C VAL A 197 -15.71 7.76 0.27
N ASP A 198 -16.40 6.71 -0.15
CA ASP A 198 -17.00 5.70 0.72
C ASP A 198 -16.08 4.49 0.80
N THR A 199 -15.74 4.02 2.01
CA THR A 199 -14.82 2.90 2.20
C THR A 199 -15.34 1.93 3.25
N GLN A 200 -15.39 0.66 2.88
CA GLN A 200 -15.81 -0.46 3.71
C GLN A 200 -14.97 -1.71 3.41
N GLY A 201 -15.24 -2.82 4.10
CA GLY A 201 -14.57 -4.11 3.83
C GLY A 201 -13.12 -4.11 4.32
N PHE A 202 -12.90 -3.65 5.53
CA PHE A 202 -11.55 -3.60 6.11
C PHE A 202 -11.17 -4.95 6.73
N GLU A 203 -9.90 -5.34 6.55
CA GLU A 203 -9.27 -6.38 7.36
C GLU A 203 -9.22 -5.90 8.81
N THR A 204 -9.55 -6.77 9.75
CA THR A 204 -9.60 -6.41 11.18
C THR A 204 -8.44 -6.95 11.99
N ASP A 205 -7.78 -8.00 11.48
CA ASP A 205 -6.64 -8.59 12.18
C ASP A 205 -5.44 -7.64 12.13
N HIS A 206 -4.91 -7.32 13.31
CA HIS A 206 -3.80 -6.37 13.46
C HIS A 206 -4.04 -4.99 12.82
N HIS A 207 -5.29 -4.55 12.76
CA HIS A 207 -5.68 -3.28 12.17
C HIS A 207 -6.26 -2.31 13.20
N TRP A 208 -5.78 -1.05 13.17
CA TRP A 208 -6.05 -0.02 14.17
C TRP A 208 -6.38 1.31 13.48
N ILE A 209 -7.22 2.12 14.11
CA ILE A 209 -7.46 3.51 13.65
C ILE A 209 -6.24 4.37 13.94
N ASP A 210 -5.75 4.22 15.15
CA ASP A 210 -4.55 4.83 15.69
C ASP A 210 -4.00 3.87 16.74
N THR A 211 -2.86 4.15 17.33
CA THR A 211 -2.32 3.30 18.39
C THR A 211 -3.35 3.11 19.51
N GLY A 212 -3.83 1.91 19.66
CA GLY A 212 -4.66 1.49 20.77
C GLY A 212 -6.15 1.30 20.51
N LEU A 213 -6.67 1.63 19.35
CA LEU A 213 -8.08 1.40 19.04
C LEU A 213 -8.21 0.53 17.78
N PRO A 214 -8.53 -0.77 17.93
CA PRO A 214 -8.79 -1.65 16.82
C PRO A 214 -10.09 -1.26 16.11
N ILE A 215 -10.19 -1.58 14.84
CA ILE A 215 -11.45 -1.52 14.10
C ILE A 215 -12.20 -2.85 14.21
N SER A 216 -13.53 -2.80 14.07
CA SER A 216 -14.36 -4.00 13.91
C SER A 216 -14.69 -4.28 12.44
N ASP A 217 -15.32 -5.42 12.17
CA ASP A 217 -15.86 -5.78 10.86
C ASP A 217 -17.02 -4.88 10.40
N GLN A 218 -17.56 -4.03 11.29
CA GLN A 218 -18.58 -3.04 11.00
C GLN A 218 -18.01 -1.64 10.81
N PHE A 219 -16.70 -1.49 10.82
CA PHE A 219 -16.05 -0.21 10.59
C PHE A 219 -16.34 0.29 9.18
N HIS A 220 -16.78 1.55 9.09
CA HIS A 220 -17.08 2.23 7.85
C HIS A 220 -16.54 3.66 7.89
N MET A 221 -16.01 4.13 6.77
CA MET A 221 -15.40 5.45 6.68
C MET A 221 -15.85 6.19 5.44
N ILE A 222 -16.24 7.45 5.62
CA ILE A 222 -16.43 8.40 4.54
C ILE A 222 -15.34 9.47 4.64
N GLU A 223 -14.72 9.79 3.52
CA GLU A 223 -13.80 10.92 3.39
C GLU A 223 -14.44 11.98 2.51
N ARG A 224 -14.37 13.24 2.93
CA ARG A 224 -14.76 14.40 2.13
C ARG A 224 -13.52 15.23 1.85
N ILE A 225 -13.07 15.19 0.60
CA ILE A 225 -11.80 15.77 0.19
C ILE A 225 -12.04 17.02 -0.62
N ARG A 226 -11.45 18.12 -0.20
CA ARG A 226 -11.48 19.40 -0.92
C ARG A 226 -10.07 19.90 -1.17
N MET A 227 -9.91 20.60 -2.28
CA MET A 227 -8.67 21.30 -2.56
C MET A 227 -8.83 22.78 -2.20
N ILE A 228 -8.02 23.26 -1.31
CA ILE A 228 -8.05 24.62 -0.78
C ILE A 228 -6.73 25.34 -1.04
N ASN A 229 -6.60 26.58 -0.60
CA ASN A 229 -5.37 27.39 -0.70
C ASN A 229 -4.81 27.46 -2.14
N GLY A 230 -5.69 27.67 -3.12
CA GLY A 230 -5.27 27.77 -4.52
C GLY A 230 -4.69 26.48 -5.11
N GLY A 231 -5.06 25.33 -4.58
CA GLY A 231 -4.61 24.03 -5.07
C GLY A 231 -3.39 23.48 -4.34
N ASN A 232 -2.95 24.13 -3.26
CA ASN A 232 -1.75 23.74 -2.52
C ASN A 232 -2.02 22.92 -1.26
N THR A 233 -3.29 22.78 -0.85
CA THR A 233 -3.65 22.00 0.34
C THR A 233 -4.86 21.13 0.04
N LEU A 234 -4.80 19.84 0.39
CA LEU A 234 -5.94 18.94 0.50
C LEU A 234 -6.46 18.99 1.93
N GLU A 235 -7.72 19.35 2.09
CA GLU A 235 -8.44 19.23 3.35
C GLU A 235 -9.33 18.00 3.30
N ILE A 236 -9.13 17.07 4.22
CA ILE A 236 -9.82 15.79 4.27
C ILE A 236 -10.57 15.69 5.59
N GLU A 237 -11.90 15.68 5.52
CA GLU A 237 -12.77 15.35 6.65
C GLU A 237 -13.02 13.84 6.64
N TYR A 238 -12.66 13.16 7.72
CA TYR A 238 -12.96 11.75 7.98
C TYR A 238 -14.21 11.65 8.82
N ILE A 239 -15.14 10.80 8.40
CA ILE A 239 -16.39 10.48 9.11
C ILE A 239 -16.39 8.97 9.29
N MET A 240 -16.06 8.53 10.51
CA MET A 240 -15.86 7.13 10.83
C MET A 240 -16.97 6.63 11.73
N THR A 241 -17.51 5.46 11.42
CA THR A 241 -18.50 4.77 12.26
C THR A 241 -18.01 3.35 12.55
N ASP A 242 -18.20 2.92 13.79
CA ASP A 242 -17.92 1.56 14.22
C ASP A 242 -18.84 1.21 15.39
N PRO A 243 -20.04 0.70 15.11
CA PRO A 243 -21.07 0.50 16.13
C PRO A 243 -20.71 -0.55 17.18
N GLN A 244 -19.65 -1.30 17.02
CA GLN A 244 -19.11 -2.18 18.07
C GLN A 244 -18.23 -1.42 19.07
N ASN A 245 -17.53 -0.36 18.62
CA ASN A 245 -16.54 0.34 19.43
C ASN A 245 -17.02 1.68 19.97
N TRP A 246 -17.92 2.41 19.25
CA TRP A 246 -18.43 3.71 19.71
C TRP A 246 -19.83 4.04 19.17
N LYS A 247 -20.45 5.07 19.73
CA LYS A 247 -21.75 5.58 19.26
C LYS A 247 -21.57 6.67 18.21
N GLY A 248 -22.38 6.60 17.16
CA GLY A 248 -22.47 7.63 16.13
C GLY A 248 -21.22 7.76 15.27
N ALA A 249 -20.98 8.94 14.74
CA ALA A 249 -19.87 9.22 13.86
C ALA A 249 -18.73 9.95 14.58
N TRP A 250 -17.53 9.43 14.47
CA TRP A 250 -16.31 10.13 14.85
C TRP A 250 -15.81 10.96 13.68
N ARG A 251 -15.71 12.27 13.88
CA ARG A 251 -15.27 13.20 12.84
C ARG A 251 -13.90 13.77 13.15
N ASN A 252 -13.07 13.85 12.13
CA ASN A 252 -11.75 14.44 12.24
C ASN A 252 -11.36 15.07 10.91
N THR A 253 -10.68 16.21 10.93
CA THR A 253 -10.20 16.88 9.72
C THR A 253 -8.69 16.93 9.73
N LYS A 254 -8.08 16.61 8.60
CA LYS A 254 -6.62 16.68 8.37
C LYS A 254 -6.33 17.51 7.13
N ARG A 255 -5.16 18.16 7.13
CA ARG A 255 -4.67 18.90 5.98
C ARG A 255 -3.36 18.31 5.51
N TRP A 256 -3.19 18.33 4.21
CA TRP A 256 -2.02 17.82 3.52
C TRP A 256 -1.56 18.87 2.52
N ASP A 257 -0.34 19.37 2.69
CA ASP A 257 0.22 20.37 1.80
C ASP A 257 1.00 19.74 0.67
N ARG A 258 0.93 20.38 -0.50
CA ARG A 258 1.62 19.91 -1.70
C ARG A 258 3.13 20.04 -1.53
N VAL A 259 3.85 18.97 -1.86
CA VAL A 259 5.31 18.94 -1.89
C VAL A 259 5.75 18.86 -3.35
N THR A 260 6.63 19.74 -3.77
CA THR A 260 7.12 19.82 -5.15
C THR A 260 8.58 19.38 -5.30
N GLU A 261 9.31 19.31 -4.18
CA GLU A 261 10.75 19.03 -4.15
C GLU A 261 11.09 17.58 -3.82
N ALA A 262 10.10 16.73 -3.59
CA ALA A 262 10.33 15.35 -3.19
C ALA A 262 9.35 14.38 -3.87
N ASP A 263 9.88 13.23 -4.24
CA ASP A 263 9.12 12.07 -4.67
C ASP A 263 9.06 11.01 -3.57
N ILE A 264 8.18 10.02 -3.74
CA ILE A 264 8.10 8.86 -2.86
C ILE A 264 9.12 7.82 -3.34
N GLY A 265 10.05 7.45 -2.45
CA GLY A 265 10.95 6.33 -2.65
C GLY A 265 10.36 5.01 -2.16
N GLU A 266 11.02 3.93 -2.50
CA GLU A 266 10.69 2.61 -1.98
C GLU A 266 11.09 2.50 -0.50
N VAL A 267 10.15 2.07 0.33
CA VAL A 267 10.37 1.82 1.77
C VAL A 267 9.90 0.42 2.11
N GLU A 268 10.85 -0.46 2.35
CA GLU A 268 10.56 -1.83 2.74
C GLU A 268 10.43 -1.97 4.25
N CYS A 269 9.41 -2.68 4.68
CA CYS A 269 9.30 -3.21 6.02
C CYS A 269 9.67 -4.69 6.00
N THR A 270 10.70 -5.06 6.73
CA THR A 270 11.10 -6.45 6.89
C THR A 270 11.24 -6.77 8.38
N GLU A 271 10.74 -7.92 8.80
CA GLU A 271 10.89 -8.38 10.18
C GLU A 271 12.36 -8.38 10.64
N ALA A 272 13.28 -8.74 9.77
CA ALA A 272 14.71 -8.76 10.10
C ALA A 272 15.26 -7.36 10.41
N ARG A 273 14.79 -6.32 9.72
CA ARG A 273 15.17 -4.93 10.01
C ARG A 273 14.52 -4.40 11.27
N ASN A 274 13.31 -4.85 11.55
CA ASN A 274 12.52 -4.41 12.70
C ASN A 274 12.79 -5.20 13.98
N ALA A 275 13.50 -6.32 13.91
CA ALA A 275 13.80 -7.18 15.04
C ALA A 275 14.49 -6.48 16.24
N ASN A 276 15.12 -5.33 15.98
CA ASN A 276 15.81 -4.53 17.00
C ASN A 276 15.05 -3.25 17.39
N LEU A 277 13.86 -3.01 16.83
CA LEU A 277 13.06 -1.86 17.22
C LEU A 277 12.37 -2.14 18.56
N PRO A 278 12.47 -1.21 19.52
CA PRO A 278 11.73 -1.31 20.77
C PRO A 278 10.23 -1.45 20.47
N GLY A 279 9.58 -2.43 21.10
CA GLY A 279 8.13 -2.64 20.98
C GLY A 279 7.68 -3.65 19.94
N THR A 280 8.58 -4.25 19.21
CA THR A 280 8.28 -5.53 18.57
C THR A 280 8.50 -6.65 19.59
N ASP A 281 7.69 -7.70 19.56
CA ASP A 281 7.90 -8.87 20.44
C ASP A 281 9.32 -9.44 20.27
N ARG A 282 9.89 -9.37 19.07
CA ARG A 282 11.27 -9.79 18.79
C ARG A 282 12.31 -8.81 19.33
N GLY A 283 12.04 -7.51 19.24
CA GLY A 283 12.93 -6.50 19.84
C GLY A 283 12.99 -6.63 21.35
N GLN A 284 11.88 -6.95 21.99
CA GLN A 284 11.82 -7.21 23.42
C GLN A 284 12.62 -8.45 23.78
N GLN A 285 12.43 -9.56 23.07
CA GLN A 285 13.22 -10.78 23.28
C GLN A 285 14.73 -10.53 23.15
N THR A 286 15.14 -9.73 22.17
CA THR A 286 16.55 -9.39 21.94
C THR A 286 17.12 -8.55 23.09
N LEU A 287 16.32 -7.67 23.69
CA LEU A 287 16.73 -6.88 24.86
C LEU A 287 16.84 -7.76 26.09
N ASP A 288 15.86 -8.64 26.33
CA ASP A 288 15.86 -9.60 27.44
C ASP A 288 17.07 -10.54 27.35
N GLU A 289 17.39 -11.07 26.16
CA GLU A 289 18.59 -11.86 25.93
C GLU A 289 19.91 -11.13 26.18
N ARG A 290 19.94 -9.81 25.99
CA ARG A 290 21.14 -8.98 26.26
C ARG A 290 21.30 -8.69 27.75
N GLU A 291 20.20 -8.60 28.50
CA GLU A 291 20.25 -8.42 29.96
C GLU A 291 20.67 -9.70 30.68
N GLU A 292 20.22 -10.87 30.21
CA GLU A 292 20.64 -12.16 30.75
C GLU A 292 22.13 -12.48 30.51
N LYS A 293 22.77 -11.83 29.55
CA LYS A 293 24.21 -12.02 29.22
C LYS A 293 25.15 -11.02 29.91
N LYS A 294 24.64 -10.13 30.73
CA LYS A 294 25.42 -9.22 31.59
C LYS A 294 25.51 -9.73 33.01
#